data_a6d50ff4ab0b7de740079d845fffb8d4
#
_entry.id   a6d50ff4ab0b7de740079d845fffb8d4
#
_cell.length_a   1.000
_cell.length_b   1.000
_cell.length_c   1.000
_cell.angle_alpha   90.00
_cell.angle_beta   90.00
_cell.angle_gamma   90.00
#
_symmetry.space_group_name_H-M   'P 1'
#
loop_
_entity.id
_entity.type
_entity.pdbx_description
1 polymer ?
#
loop_
_entity_poly.entity_id
_entity_poly.type
_entity_poly.pdbx_seq_one_letter_code
_entity_poly.pdbx_strand_id
1 'polypeptide(L)'
;MKAIKRLGFPYETQDPFLFCVYHKDDYPAGDDKMQAPRQGNGADFDWSQPYRMYHGERIPGLPQRPHRGFETLTTTLEGRVDHTDSMGCGGRYGDGDLQWMTAGSGIVHGEMFPLVHRDRPNPLKLFQIWLNLPAKHKMVAPAFVMHWSERIPKVQSQGASVTVFAGEFQGATGLSPPPNSWAADPANDVAVWYIALDAGKSITLPVSKLGAQAKRSLYLTNGAGVEVGSRAMEKGFFAELRADKTAEIKAGSAGKVASAAG
;
A
#
# COMPACT_ATOMS: atom_id res chain seq x y z
N MET A 1 13.22 -2.35 -18.14
CA MET A 1 12.74 -1.07 -17.58
C MET A 1 12.27 -0.19 -18.75
N LYS A 2 11.12 0.47 -18.62
CA LYS A 2 10.60 1.44 -19.61
C LYS A 2 11.06 2.86 -19.24
N ALA A 3 10.76 3.33 -18.03
CA ALA A 3 11.07 4.67 -17.57
C ALA A 3 11.40 4.70 -16.07
N ILE A 4 12.13 5.72 -15.64
CA ILE A 4 12.24 6.15 -14.24
C ILE A 4 11.65 7.56 -14.18
N LYS A 5 10.73 7.79 -13.25
CA LYS A 5 10.02 9.06 -13.08
C LYS A 5 10.05 9.46 -11.60
N ARG A 6 9.89 10.75 -11.34
CA ARG A 6 9.78 11.27 -9.98
C ARG A 6 8.43 10.88 -9.38
N LEU A 7 8.42 10.50 -8.10
CA LEU A 7 7.18 10.28 -7.36
C LEU A 7 6.46 11.60 -7.17
N GLY A 8 5.18 11.63 -7.54
CA GLY A 8 4.25 12.67 -7.17
C GLY A 8 3.52 12.34 -5.86
N PHE A 9 2.49 13.12 -5.54
CA PHE A 9 1.54 12.80 -4.47
C PHE A 9 0.14 13.20 -4.96
N PRO A 10 -0.75 12.24 -5.25
CA PRO A 10 -0.57 10.78 -5.22
C PRO A 10 0.48 10.28 -6.23
N TYR A 11 0.87 9.01 -6.11
CA TYR A 11 1.76 8.33 -7.05
C TYR A 11 1.06 8.14 -8.39
N GLU A 12 1.81 8.31 -9.48
CA GLU A 12 1.33 7.95 -10.81
C GLU A 12 1.13 6.42 -10.88
N THR A 13 -0.06 6.01 -11.30
CA THR A 13 -0.45 4.60 -11.41
C THR A 13 -0.76 4.24 -12.86
N GLN A 14 -0.86 2.95 -13.14
CA GLN A 14 -1.27 2.41 -14.43
C GLN A 14 -2.51 1.53 -14.24
N ASP A 15 -3.43 1.54 -15.24
CA ASP A 15 -4.60 0.66 -15.19
C ASP A 15 -4.22 -0.80 -14.88
N PRO A 16 -5.00 -1.48 -14.03
CA PRO A 16 -6.27 -1.08 -13.44
C PRO A 16 -6.16 -0.31 -12.10
N PHE A 17 -4.96 0.12 -11.69
CA PHE A 17 -4.76 0.90 -10.48
C PHE A 17 -5.08 2.37 -10.73
N LEU A 18 -5.95 2.95 -9.89
CA LEU A 18 -6.42 4.33 -10.04
C LEU A 18 -5.63 5.32 -9.17
N PHE A 19 -5.07 4.83 -8.08
CA PHE A 19 -4.47 5.67 -7.05
C PHE A 19 -3.52 4.85 -6.19
N CYS A 20 -2.42 5.46 -5.76
CA CYS A 20 -1.52 4.91 -4.77
C CYS A 20 -0.90 6.04 -3.97
N VAL A 21 -0.93 5.95 -2.66
CA VAL A 21 -0.18 6.83 -1.75
C VAL A 21 0.50 6.02 -0.68
N TYR A 22 1.62 6.53 -0.20
CA TYR A 22 2.31 6.04 0.98
C TYR A 22 2.30 7.11 2.06
N HIS A 23 1.69 6.78 3.18
CA HIS A 23 1.70 7.59 4.39
C HIS A 23 2.80 7.09 5.33
N LYS A 24 3.63 8.02 5.77
CA LYS A 24 4.60 7.81 6.83
C LYS A 24 4.49 8.99 7.77
N ASP A 25 3.92 8.75 8.94
CA ASP A 25 3.65 9.76 9.95
C ASP A 25 4.20 9.28 11.30
N ASP A 26 5.11 10.05 11.88
CA ASP A 26 5.73 9.76 13.16
C ASP A 26 4.96 10.51 14.27
N TYR A 27 3.73 10.05 14.56
CA TYR A 27 2.91 10.64 15.62
C TYR A 27 3.57 10.44 16.99
N PRO A 28 3.47 11.45 17.89
CA PRO A 28 3.97 11.33 19.26
C PRO A 28 3.12 10.37 20.10
N ALA A 29 3.44 10.26 21.38
CA ALA A 29 2.57 9.63 22.36
C ALA A 29 1.20 10.31 22.38
N GLY A 30 0.15 9.51 22.43
CA GLY A 30 -1.21 9.98 22.55
C GLY A 30 -1.56 10.43 23.97
N ASP A 31 -2.56 11.28 24.11
CA ASP A 31 -3.17 11.57 25.39
C ASP A 31 -4.21 10.51 25.80
N ASP A 32 -4.99 10.76 26.86
CA ASP A 32 -6.06 9.88 27.34
C ASP A 32 -7.22 9.72 26.34
N LYS A 33 -7.27 10.54 25.30
CA LYS A 33 -8.25 10.52 24.20
C LYS A 33 -7.66 10.08 22.87
N MET A 34 -6.45 9.52 22.87
CA MET A 34 -5.71 9.09 21.68
C MET A 34 -5.42 10.23 20.68
N GLN A 35 -5.17 11.43 21.21
CA GLN A 35 -4.93 12.64 20.43
C GLN A 35 -3.48 13.10 20.61
N ALA A 36 -3.04 13.96 19.68
CA ALA A 36 -1.81 14.75 19.77
C ALA A 36 -2.11 16.18 19.26
N PRO A 37 -1.23 17.16 19.49
CA PRO A 37 -1.40 18.48 18.91
C PRO A 37 -1.56 18.41 17.39
N ARG A 38 -2.64 18.99 16.87
CA ARG A 38 -2.86 19.08 15.43
C ARG A 38 -1.86 20.09 14.84
N GLN A 39 -1.18 19.69 13.77
CA GLN A 39 -0.25 20.54 13.04
C GLN A 39 -0.87 20.92 11.69
N GLY A 40 -0.66 22.20 11.27
CA GLY A 40 -1.19 22.71 10.02
C GLY A 40 -2.71 22.60 9.90
N ASN A 41 -3.19 22.42 8.68
CA ASN A 41 -4.62 22.21 8.38
C ASN A 41 -5.01 20.72 8.38
N GLY A 42 -4.08 19.82 8.74
CA GLY A 42 -4.27 18.38 8.75
C GLY A 42 -4.11 17.70 7.37
N ALA A 43 -3.85 18.47 6.34
CA ALA A 43 -3.63 18.03 4.98
C ALA A 43 -2.34 18.61 4.37
N ASP A 44 -1.49 19.21 5.19
CA ASP A 44 -0.21 19.73 4.75
C ASP A 44 0.71 18.58 4.37
N PHE A 45 1.15 18.58 3.12
CA PHE A 45 2.13 17.60 2.63
C PHE A 45 3.56 18.13 2.77
N ASP A 46 3.81 18.91 3.82
CA ASP A 46 5.14 19.36 4.18
C ASP A 46 5.95 18.20 4.74
N TRP A 47 6.86 17.70 3.93
CA TRP A 47 7.73 16.56 4.25
C TRP A 47 8.74 16.84 5.35
N SER A 48 8.88 18.08 5.80
CA SER A 48 9.71 18.44 6.94
C SER A 48 9.02 18.17 8.28
N GLN A 49 7.70 18.03 8.29
CA GLN A 49 6.92 17.75 9.50
C GLN A 49 6.96 16.25 9.86
N PRO A 50 7.00 15.90 11.17
CA PRO A 50 7.05 14.52 11.60
C PRO A 50 5.75 13.77 11.28
N TYR A 51 4.61 14.44 11.27
CA TYR A 51 3.31 13.89 10.83
C TYR A 51 2.48 14.95 10.11
N ARG A 52 1.65 14.53 9.17
CA ARG A 52 0.96 15.41 8.20
C ARG A 52 -0.52 15.08 8.04
N MET A 53 -0.91 13.83 8.30
CA MET A 53 -2.27 13.35 8.11
C MET A 53 -3.06 13.48 9.40
N TYR A 54 -3.68 14.63 9.60
CA TYR A 54 -4.52 14.91 10.77
C TYR A 54 -5.82 15.61 10.35
N HIS A 55 -6.59 14.96 9.47
CA HIS A 55 -7.88 15.52 9.02
C HIS A 55 -8.97 15.42 10.08
N GLY A 56 -8.88 14.45 11.01
CA GLY A 56 -9.81 14.33 12.13
C GLY A 56 -9.75 15.54 13.07
N GLU A 57 -10.89 15.89 13.66
CA GLU A 57 -10.95 16.98 14.63
C GLU A 57 -10.22 16.63 15.94
N ARG A 58 -10.28 15.38 16.34
CA ARG A 58 -9.72 14.86 17.60
C ARG A 58 -8.61 13.85 17.37
N ILE A 59 -8.91 12.73 16.74
CA ILE A 59 -7.96 11.65 16.42
C ILE A 59 -7.44 11.88 15.01
N PRO A 60 -6.14 11.66 14.75
CA PRO A 60 -5.63 11.71 13.38
C PRO A 60 -6.36 10.71 12.48
N GLY A 61 -6.40 10.95 11.19
CA GLY A 61 -7.01 10.05 10.25
C GLY A 61 -7.76 10.74 9.14
N LEU A 62 -8.49 9.94 8.39
CA LEU A 62 -9.30 10.33 7.24
C LEU A 62 -10.78 10.22 7.63
N PRO A 63 -11.47 11.35 7.91
CA PRO A 63 -12.88 11.33 8.28
C PRO A 63 -13.75 10.71 7.21
N GLN A 64 -15.02 10.59 7.53
CA GLN A 64 -16.05 9.98 6.69
C GLN A 64 -16.04 10.55 5.26
N ARG A 65 -15.90 9.67 4.26
CA ARG A 65 -15.86 10.00 2.83
C ARG A 65 -16.50 8.90 1.98
N PRO A 66 -17.14 9.24 0.85
CA PRO A 66 -17.78 8.26 -0.03
C PRO A 66 -16.80 7.67 -1.06
N HIS A 67 -17.03 6.40 -1.42
CA HIS A 67 -16.39 5.71 -2.54
C HIS A 67 -17.45 4.97 -3.37
N ARG A 68 -17.20 4.84 -4.69
CA ARG A 68 -18.11 4.14 -5.61
C ARG A 68 -17.38 3.63 -6.86
N GLY A 69 -17.65 2.39 -7.25
CA GLY A 69 -17.20 1.81 -8.51
C GLY A 69 -15.73 1.39 -8.56
N PHE A 70 -15.06 1.32 -7.42
CA PHE A 70 -13.68 0.85 -7.29
C PHE A 70 -13.45 0.19 -5.93
N GLU A 71 -12.24 -0.22 -5.67
CA GLU A 71 -11.80 -0.88 -4.45
C GLU A 71 -10.69 -0.09 -3.78
N THR A 72 -10.63 -0.17 -2.45
CA THR A 72 -9.52 0.34 -1.65
C THR A 72 -8.77 -0.81 -0.99
N LEU A 73 -7.45 -0.80 -1.11
CA LEU A 73 -6.53 -1.67 -0.40
C LEU A 73 -5.75 -0.81 0.57
N THR A 74 -5.98 -0.99 1.87
CA THR A 74 -5.23 -0.28 2.92
C THR A 74 -4.30 -1.27 3.60
N THR A 75 -3.00 -1.20 3.27
CA THR A 75 -1.98 -2.05 3.88
C THR A 75 -1.29 -1.27 4.99
N THR A 76 -1.53 -1.63 6.23
CA THR A 76 -0.94 -0.94 7.38
C THR A 76 0.34 -1.67 7.79
N LEU A 77 1.49 -1.18 7.35
CA LEU A 77 2.79 -1.81 7.64
C LEU A 77 3.22 -1.63 9.09
N GLU A 78 2.85 -0.50 9.70
CA GLU A 78 3.13 -0.16 11.09
C GLU A 78 2.04 0.79 11.60
N GLY A 79 1.63 0.64 12.85
CA GLY A 79 0.60 1.45 13.47
C GLY A 79 -0.80 0.86 13.34
N ARG A 80 -1.83 1.65 13.61
CA ARG A 80 -3.21 1.20 13.74
C ARG A 80 -4.17 2.03 12.93
N VAL A 81 -5.21 1.38 12.41
CA VAL A 81 -6.35 2.01 11.72
C VAL A 81 -7.63 1.54 12.38
N ASP A 82 -8.49 2.49 12.73
CA ASP A 82 -9.89 2.24 13.14
C ASP A 82 -10.78 2.54 11.94
N HIS A 83 -11.43 1.52 11.41
CA HIS A 83 -12.37 1.62 10.31
C HIS A 83 -13.80 1.60 10.83
N THR A 84 -14.66 2.45 10.24
CA THR A 84 -16.11 2.39 10.37
C THR A 84 -16.75 2.71 9.04
N ASP A 85 -17.91 2.09 8.73
CA ASP A 85 -18.57 2.29 7.44
C ASP A 85 -20.10 2.33 7.52
N SER A 86 -20.70 2.73 6.40
CA SER A 86 -22.17 2.85 6.25
C SER A 86 -22.90 1.52 6.20
N MET A 87 -22.21 0.38 6.20
CA MET A 87 -22.81 -0.94 6.31
C MET A 87 -22.96 -1.39 7.78
N GLY A 88 -22.54 -0.54 8.72
CA GLY A 88 -22.56 -0.85 10.16
C GLY A 88 -21.36 -1.70 10.60
N CYS A 89 -20.35 -1.82 9.77
CA CYS A 89 -19.12 -2.53 10.11
C CYS A 89 -18.10 -1.57 10.76
N GLY A 90 -17.31 -2.11 11.65
CA GLY A 90 -16.20 -1.38 12.27
C GLY A 90 -15.19 -2.32 12.90
N GLY A 91 -13.97 -1.86 13.01
CA GLY A 91 -12.89 -2.65 13.61
C GLY A 91 -11.55 -1.94 13.58
N ARG A 92 -10.61 -2.47 14.35
CA ARG A 92 -9.24 -2.02 14.42
C ARG A 92 -8.32 -3.07 13.80
N TYR A 93 -7.41 -2.62 12.95
CA TYR A 93 -6.39 -3.45 12.33
C TYR A 93 -5.06 -2.67 12.24
N GLY A 94 -3.98 -3.34 11.91
CA GLY A 94 -2.66 -2.69 11.79
C GLY A 94 -1.50 -3.68 11.74
N ASP A 95 -0.28 -3.16 11.87
CA ASP A 95 0.96 -3.94 12.04
C ASP A 95 1.13 -5.10 11.04
N GLY A 96 0.90 -4.82 9.77
CA GLY A 96 1.04 -5.76 8.65
C GLY A 96 -0.26 -6.27 8.07
N ASP A 97 -1.41 -5.90 8.62
CA ASP A 97 -2.73 -6.27 8.09
C ASP A 97 -3.07 -5.52 6.80
N LEU A 98 -3.94 -6.12 6.00
CA LEU A 98 -4.55 -5.51 4.83
C LEU A 98 -6.07 -5.55 4.96
N GLN A 99 -6.71 -4.38 4.84
CA GLN A 99 -8.14 -4.29 4.54
C GLN A 99 -8.34 -4.09 3.04
N TRP A 100 -9.13 -4.95 2.41
CA TRP A 100 -9.51 -4.83 1.01
C TRP A 100 -11.02 -4.65 0.91
N MET A 101 -11.46 -3.46 0.49
CA MET A 101 -12.85 -3.06 0.45
C MET A 101 -13.30 -2.79 -0.98
N THR A 102 -14.33 -3.50 -1.42
CA THR A 102 -15.07 -3.21 -2.65
C THR A 102 -16.13 -2.14 -2.35
N ALA A 103 -15.99 -0.95 -2.91
CA ALA A 103 -17.01 0.09 -2.74
C ALA A 103 -18.29 -0.18 -3.57
N GLY A 104 -18.14 -0.79 -4.74
CA GLY A 104 -19.29 -1.20 -5.57
C GLY A 104 -20.26 -0.06 -5.85
N SER A 105 -21.54 -0.27 -5.53
CA SER A 105 -22.63 0.70 -5.71
C SER A 105 -22.52 1.94 -4.82
N GLY A 106 -21.67 1.90 -3.80
CA GLY A 106 -21.35 3.02 -2.92
C GLY A 106 -21.22 2.62 -1.46
N ILE A 107 -20.19 3.13 -0.81
CA ILE A 107 -19.95 3.01 0.61
C ILE A 107 -19.42 4.34 1.14
N VAL A 108 -19.79 4.68 2.36
CA VAL A 108 -19.21 5.81 3.09
C VAL A 108 -18.44 5.23 4.27
N HIS A 109 -17.17 5.59 4.42
CA HIS A 109 -16.34 5.08 5.50
C HIS A 109 -15.39 6.14 6.07
N GLY A 110 -14.92 5.91 7.28
CA GLY A 110 -13.86 6.65 7.93
C GLY A 110 -12.74 5.73 8.37
N GLU A 111 -11.52 6.22 8.32
CA GLU A 111 -10.31 5.54 8.80
C GLU A 111 -9.58 6.48 9.75
N MET A 112 -9.58 6.17 11.04
CA MET A 112 -8.90 6.96 12.05
C MET A 112 -7.62 6.26 12.49
N PHE A 113 -6.62 7.01 12.90
CA PHE A 113 -5.31 6.52 13.33
C PHE A 113 -5.17 6.73 14.84
N PRO A 114 -5.65 5.79 15.66
CA PRO A 114 -5.70 5.96 17.10
C PRO A 114 -4.29 5.94 17.71
N LEU A 115 -3.93 6.97 18.47
CA LEU A 115 -2.65 7.06 19.17
C LEU A 115 -2.74 6.28 20.47
N VAL A 116 -2.70 4.95 20.37
CA VAL A 116 -2.97 4.04 21.51
C VAL A 116 -1.85 4.00 22.55
N HIS A 117 -0.62 4.33 22.16
CA HIS A 117 0.52 4.39 23.08
C HIS A 117 0.60 5.77 23.72
N ARG A 118 0.63 5.81 25.03
CA ARG A 118 0.68 7.02 25.86
C ARG A 118 2.08 7.31 26.40
N ASP A 119 2.96 6.33 26.34
CA ASP A 119 4.32 6.32 26.88
C ASP A 119 5.41 6.35 25.80
N ARG A 120 5.01 6.21 24.55
CA ARG A 120 5.92 6.16 23.39
C ARG A 120 5.24 6.66 22.13
N PRO A 121 6.00 6.98 21.06
CA PRO A 121 5.44 7.37 19.76
C PRO A 121 4.51 6.31 19.16
N ASN A 122 3.61 6.77 18.31
CA ASN A 122 2.66 5.98 17.51
C ASN A 122 2.97 6.14 16.03
N PRO A 123 4.05 5.56 15.50
CA PRO A 123 4.37 5.67 14.09
C PRO A 123 3.30 4.99 13.24
N LEU A 124 3.01 5.59 12.10
CA LEU A 124 2.10 5.03 11.09
C LEU A 124 2.81 4.93 9.76
N LYS A 125 2.75 3.74 9.15
CA LYS A 125 3.19 3.50 7.76
C LYS A 125 2.14 2.67 7.07
N LEU A 126 1.49 3.25 6.07
CA LEU A 126 0.49 2.55 5.29
C LEU A 126 0.55 2.93 3.80
N PHE A 127 0.17 1.98 2.97
CA PHE A 127 -0.23 2.30 1.60
C PHE A 127 -1.75 2.31 1.51
N GLN A 128 -2.28 3.29 0.80
CA GLN A 128 -3.63 3.24 0.29
C GLN A 128 -3.58 3.14 -1.23
N ILE A 129 -4.15 2.06 -1.76
CA ILE A 129 -4.15 1.74 -3.18
C ILE A 129 -5.60 1.63 -3.62
N TRP A 130 -5.95 2.23 -4.75
CA TRP A 130 -7.28 2.04 -5.36
C TRP A 130 -7.15 1.20 -6.62
N LEU A 131 -7.94 0.13 -6.66
CA LEU A 131 -8.06 -0.77 -7.79
C LEU A 131 -9.43 -0.58 -8.45
N ASN A 132 -9.44 -0.36 -9.75
CA ASN A 132 -10.69 -0.20 -10.50
C ASN A 132 -11.50 -1.50 -10.49
N LEU A 133 -12.82 -1.39 -10.48
CA LEU A 133 -13.69 -2.52 -10.73
C LEU A 133 -13.97 -2.69 -12.23
N PRO A 134 -14.10 -3.93 -12.71
CA PRO A 134 -14.63 -4.19 -14.06
C PRO A 134 -15.98 -3.51 -14.25
N ALA A 135 -16.28 -3.04 -15.46
CA ALA A 135 -17.52 -2.34 -15.76
C ALA A 135 -18.77 -3.07 -15.26
N LYS A 136 -18.81 -4.40 -15.43
CA LYS A 136 -19.90 -5.28 -14.99
C LYS A 136 -20.06 -5.34 -13.45
N HIS A 137 -19.01 -5.00 -12.69
CA HIS A 137 -19.00 -5.08 -11.23
C HIS A 137 -19.01 -3.70 -10.54
N LYS A 138 -19.06 -2.60 -11.29
CA LYS A 138 -19.05 -1.25 -10.69
C LYS A 138 -20.21 -0.97 -9.75
N MET A 139 -21.30 -1.69 -9.91
CA MET A 139 -22.55 -1.48 -9.15
C MET A 139 -22.92 -2.68 -8.26
N VAL A 140 -21.97 -3.58 -7.98
CA VAL A 140 -22.20 -4.68 -7.02
C VAL A 140 -22.36 -4.14 -5.60
N ALA A 141 -22.94 -4.95 -4.71
CA ALA A 141 -23.02 -4.59 -3.30
C ALA A 141 -21.61 -4.36 -2.71
N PRO A 142 -21.44 -3.37 -1.84
CA PRO A 142 -20.19 -3.19 -1.10
C PRO A 142 -19.83 -4.43 -0.29
N ALA A 143 -18.54 -4.69 -0.18
CA ALA A 143 -18.00 -5.80 0.58
C ALA A 143 -16.57 -5.49 1.03
N PHE A 144 -16.07 -6.17 2.06
CA PHE A 144 -14.66 -6.14 2.38
C PHE A 144 -14.17 -7.50 2.88
N VAL A 145 -12.87 -7.70 2.81
CA VAL A 145 -12.16 -8.81 3.44
C VAL A 145 -11.01 -8.25 4.28
N MET A 146 -10.76 -8.91 5.41
CA MET A 146 -9.59 -8.64 6.24
C MET A 146 -8.55 -9.74 6.02
N HIS A 147 -7.36 -9.34 5.63
CA HIS A 147 -6.20 -10.20 5.58
C HIS A 147 -5.30 -9.89 6.78
N TRP A 148 -5.31 -10.79 7.74
CA TRP A 148 -4.49 -10.66 8.94
C TRP A 148 -3.03 -10.97 8.63
N SER A 149 -2.13 -10.21 9.20
CA SER A 149 -0.68 -10.24 8.88
C SER A 149 -0.04 -11.62 9.07
N GLU A 150 -0.52 -12.41 10.04
CA GLU A 150 -0.06 -13.78 10.28
C GLU A 150 -0.46 -14.78 9.20
N ARG A 151 -1.47 -14.43 8.37
CA ARG A 151 -1.96 -15.24 7.26
C ARG A 151 -1.45 -14.78 5.90
N ILE A 152 -1.01 -13.53 5.80
CA ILE A 152 -0.50 -12.97 4.52
C ILE A 152 0.82 -13.66 4.18
N PRO A 153 0.93 -14.28 2.99
CA PRO A 153 2.13 -14.99 2.60
C PRO A 153 3.35 -14.06 2.50
N LYS A 154 4.47 -14.55 3.01
CA LYS A 154 5.78 -13.86 2.93
C LYS A 154 6.82 -14.83 2.39
N VAL A 155 7.49 -14.42 1.32
CA VAL A 155 8.66 -15.12 0.78
C VAL A 155 9.91 -14.51 1.38
N GLN A 156 10.71 -15.34 2.04
CA GLN A 156 11.96 -14.94 2.70
C GLN A 156 13.15 -15.56 1.94
N SER A 157 14.13 -14.76 1.64
CA SER A 157 15.43 -15.21 1.17
C SER A 157 16.53 -14.39 1.82
N GLN A 158 17.80 -14.76 1.64
CA GLN A 158 18.94 -14.15 2.34
C GLN A 158 19.00 -12.61 2.25
N GLY A 159 18.33 -11.94 3.19
CA GLY A 159 18.26 -10.47 3.26
C GLY A 159 17.24 -9.83 2.32
N ALA A 160 16.30 -10.61 1.80
CA ALA A 160 15.16 -10.13 1.05
C ALA A 160 13.86 -10.72 1.60
N SER A 161 12.81 -9.92 1.66
CA SER A 161 11.47 -10.41 1.97
C SER A 161 10.44 -9.79 1.04
N VAL A 162 9.47 -10.59 0.61
CA VAL A 162 8.34 -10.15 -0.19
C VAL A 162 7.05 -10.54 0.52
N THR A 163 6.26 -9.55 0.90
CA THR A 163 4.90 -9.74 1.39
C THR A 163 3.97 -9.75 0.19
N VAL A 164 3.21 -10.82 0.00
CA VAL A 164 2.32 -11.01 -1.16
C VAL A 164 0.90 -10.62 -0.75
N PHE A 165 0.55 -9.35 -0.96
CA PHE A 165 -0.79 -8.84 -0.68
C PHE A 165 -1.80 -9.29 -1.73
N ALA A 166 -1.40 -9.41 -2.99
CA ALA A 166 -2.20 -9.95 -4.08
C ALA A 166 -1.33 -10.63 -5.13
N GLY A 167 -1.91 -11.54 -5.89
CA GLY A 167 -1.24 -12.29 -6.95
C GLY A 167 -0.32 -13.37 -6.42
N GLU A 168 0.71 -13.70 -7.18
CA GLU A 168 1.64 -14.79 -6.89
C GLU A 168 3.08 -14.31 -6.95
N PHE A 169 3.92 -14.77 -6.03
CA PHE A 169 5.36 -14.54 -6.06
C PHE A 169 6.10 -15.81 -5.61
N GLN A 170 6.92 -16.39 -6.51
CA GLN A 170 7.74 -17.58 -6.25
C GLN A 170 6.98 -18.74 -5.58
N GLY A 171 5.76 -19.01 -6.05
CA GLY A 171 4.91 -20.08 -5.55
C GLY A 171 4.05 -19.70 -4.32
N ALA A 172 4.26 -18.56 -3.71
CA ALA A 172 3.37 -18.02 -2.68
C ALA A 172 2.24 -17.25 -3.34
N THR A 173 1.00 -17.59 -3.02
CA THR A 173 -0.21 -16.93 -3.55
C THR A 173 -0.87 -16.10 -2.46
N GLY A 174 -1.15 -14.84 -2.75
CA GLY A 174 -1.89 -13.94 -1.86
C GLY A 174 -3.26 -14.49 -1.47
N LEU A 175 -3.80 -14.00 -0.35
CA LEU A 175 -5.13 -14.41 0.10
C LEU A 175 -6.21 -13.93 -0.88
N SER A 176 -7.37 -14.61 -0.86
CA SER A 176 -8.47 -14.32 -1.79
C SER A 176 -8.97 -12.87 -1.64
N PRO A 177 -9.02 -12.08 -2.72
CA PRO A 177 -9.62 -10.76 -2.72
C PRO A 177 -11.15 -10.85 -2.56
N PRO A 178 -11.87 -9.70 -2.45
CA PRO A 178 -13.33 -9.69 -2.57
C PRO A 178 -13.78 -10.31 -3.90
N PRO A 179 -14.92 -11.04 -3.92
CA PRO A 179 -15.27 -11.92 -5.05
C PRO A 179 -15.52 -11.18 -6.38
N ASN A 180 -15.88 -9.89 -6.33
CA ASN A 180 -16.12 -9.08 -7.53
C ASN A 180 -14.91 -8.22 -7.95
N SER A 181 -13.79 -8.39 -7.26
CA SER A 181 -12.55 -7.70 -7.58
C SER A 181 -12.01 -8.06 -8.97
N TRP A 182 -11.33 -7.11 -9.59
CA TRP A 182 -10.51 -7.39 -10.78
C TRP A 182 -9.47 -8.48 -10.50
N ALA A 183 -8.93 -8.49 -9.29
CA ALA A 183 -7.93 -9.46 -8.84
C ALA A 183 -8.52 -10.86 -8.53
N ALA A 184 -9.85 -11.03 -8.48
CA ALA A 184 -10.49 -12.31 -8.21
C ALA A 184 -10.40 -13.28 -9.41
N ASP A 185 -10.18 -12.76 -10.61
CA ASP A 185 -9.91 -13.59 -11.79
C ASP A 185 -8.39 -13.73 -11.98
N PRO A 186 -7.82 -14.93 -11.79
CA PRO A 186 -6.39 -15.16 -11.97
C PRO A 186 -5.86 -14.85 -13.37
N ALA A 187 -6.74 -14.83 -14.38
CA ALA A 187 -6.37 -14.47 -15.74
C ALA A 187 -5.98 -12.98 -15.88
N ASN A 188 -6.38 -12.14 -14.94
CA ASN A 188 -6.02 -10.71 -14.93
C ASN A 188 -4.62 -10.43 -14.38
N ASP A 189 -3.97 -11.42 -13.76
CA ASP A 189 -2.60 -11.37 -13.21
C ASP A 189 -2.31 -10.11 -12.37
N VAL A 190 -3.30 -9.71 -11.54
CA VAL A 190 -3.15 -8.57 -10.64
C VAL A 190 -2.24 -8.96 -9.48
N ALA A 191 -1.20 -8.19 -9.25
CA ALA A 191 -0.25 -8.43 -8.16
C ALA A 191 0.01 -7.14 -7.38
N VAL A 192 0.13 -7.29 -6.05
CA VAL A 192 0.58 -6.22 -5.14
C VAL A 192 1.56 -6.84 -4.16
N TRP A 193 2.82 -6.40 -4.25
CA TRP A 193 3.91 -6.91 -3.42
C TRP A 193 4.58 -5.78 -2.64
N TYR A 194 4.87 -6.04 -1.38
CA TYR A 194 5.75 -5.19 -0.60
C TYR A 194 7.11 -5.89 -0.44
N ILE A 195 8.16 -5.25 -0.93
CA ILE A 195 9.50 -5.79 -1.01
C ILE A 195 10.40 -5.06 -0.03
N ALA A 196 11.07 -5.78 0.85
CA ALA A 196 12.09 -5.24 1.73
C ALA A 196 13.42 -5.95 1.44
N LEU A 197 14.47 -5.16 1.23
CA LEU A 197 15.82 -5.66 0.94
C LEU A 197 16.80 -5.08 1.97
N ASP A 198 17.63 -5.94 2.52
CA ASP A 198 18.80 -5.52 3.28
C ASP A 198 19.86 -4.91 2.34
N ALA A 199 20.78 -4.11 2.88
CA ALA A 199 21.84 -3.48 2.12
C ALA A 199 22.61 -4.48 1.26
N GLY A 200 22.81 -4.16 -0.01
CA GLY A 200 23.53 -4.98 -0.99
C GLY A 200 22.82 -6.25 -1.44
N LYS A 201 21.60 -6.54 -0.95
CA LYS A 201 20.83 -7.71 -1.34
C LYS A 201 19.96 -7.43 -2.56
N SER A 202 19.59 -8.48 -3.25
CA SER A 202 18.75 -8.39 -4.45
C SER A 202 17.63 -9.38 -4.46
N ILE A 203 16.62 -9.09 -5.28
CA ILE A 203 15.53 -10.00 -5.62
C ILE A 203 15.15 -9.83 -7.08
N THR A 204 14.68 -10.92 -7.69
CA THR A 204 14.23 -10.91 -9.08
C THR A 204 12.71 -11.00 -9.15
N LEU A 205 12.08 -9.99 -9.77
CA LEU A 205 10.65 -10.04 -10.09
C LEU A 205 10.42 -10.98 -11.28
N PRO A 206 9.40 -11.84 -11.21
CA PRO A 206 9.09 -12.79 -12.28
C PRO A 206 8.49 -12.07 -13.50
N VAL A 207 8.43 -12.78 -14.61
CA VAL A 207 7.64 -12.38 -15.79
C VAL A 207 6.15 -12.48 -15.45
N SER A 208 5.34 -11.50 -15.90
CA SER A 208 3.89 -11.56 -15.81
C SER A 208 3.30 -12.65 -16.72
N LYS A 209 2.24 -13.31 -16.28
CA LYS A 209 1.49 -14.26 -17.09
C LYS A 209 0.88 -13.61 -18.34
N LEU A 210 0.56 -12.31 -18.26
CA LEU A 210 0.06 -11.50 -19.38
C LEU A 210 1.19 -10.96 -20.28
N GLY A 211 2.46 -11.23 -19.95
CA GLY A 211 3.60 -10.79 -20.72
C GLY A 211 3.62 -9.26 -20.92
N ALA A 212 3.76 -8.82 -22.19
CA ALA A 212 3.84 -7.40 -22.55
C ALA A 212 2.53 -6.61 -22.35
N GLN A 213 1.40 -7.27 -22.18
CA GLN A 213 0.10 -6.64 -21.94
C GLN A 213 -0.02 -6.13 -20.48
N ALA A 214 0.67 -6.78 -19.53
CA ALA A 214 0.70 -6.31 -18.16
C ALA A 214 1.50 -5.02 -18.04
N LYS A 215 1.04 -4.16 -17.15
CA LYS A 215 1.74 -2.95 -16.72
C LYS A 215 2.30 -3.20 -15.34
N ARG A 216 3.52 -2.74 -15.08
CA ARG A 216 4.18 -2.93 -13.79
C ARG A 216 4.87 -1.65 -13.33
N SER A 217 4.58 -1.22 -12.12
CA SER A 217 5.24 -0.09 -11.48
C SER A 217 5.97 -0.55 -10.22
N LEU A 218 7.14 0.03 -9.96
CA LEU A 218 7.96 -0.20 -8.77
C LEU A 218 8.21 1.14 -8.08
N TYR A 219 7.66 1.35 -6.90
CA TYR A 219 7.76 2.58 -6.13
C TYR A 219 8.80 2.45 -5.02
N LEU A 220 9.83 3.29 -5.02
CA LEU A 220 10.85 3.30 -3.97
C LEU A 220 10.45 4.28 -2.87
N THR A 221 9.96 3.74 -1.76
CA THR A 221 9.41 4.53 -0.65
C THR A 221 10.39 4.77 0.49
N ASN A 222 11.39 3.89 0.63
CA ASN A 222 12.35 3.97 1.71
C ASN A 222 13.74 3.49 1.27
N GLY A 223 14.79 3.94 1.98
CA GLY A 223 16.16 3.59 1.66
C GLY A 223 16.87 4.65 0.81
N ALA A 224 18.18 4.48 0.56
CA ALA A 224 18.99 5.46 -0.18
C ALA A 224 18.82 5.35 -1.70
N GLY A 225 18.61 4.14 -2.22
CA GLY A 225 18.45 3.87 -3.64
C GLY A 225 18.52 2.38 -3.95
N VAL A 226 18.15 2.04 -5.17
CA VAL A 226 18.22 0.67 -5.72
C VAL A 226 18.80 0.72 -7.12
N GLU A 227 19.38 -0.39 -7.55
CA GLU A 227 19.57 -0.69 -8.97
C GLU A 227 18.42 -1.56 -9.47
N VAL A 228 17.83 -1.19 -10.59
CA VAL A 228 16.82 -1.97 -11.28
C VAL A 228 17.40 -2.41 -12.62
N GLY A 229 17.83 -3.67 -12.71
CA GLY A 229 18.73 -4.12 -13.74
C GLY A 229 20.07 -3.35 -13.66
N SER A 230 20.44 -2.62 -14.70
CA SER A 230 21.66 -1.81 -14.74
C SER A 230 21.44 -0.31 -14.46
N ARG A 231 20.24 0.10 -14.04
CA ARG A 231 19.92 1.52 -13.85
C ARG A 231 19.65 1.83 -12.37
N ALA A 232 20.35 2.85 -11.87
CA ALA A 232 20.13 3.36 -10.53
C ALA A 232 18.79 4.11 -10.45
N MET A 233 18.08 3.92 -9.34
CA MET A 233 16.88 4.65 -8.97
C MET A 233 16.98 5.10 -7.52
N GLU A 234 16.88 6.39 -7.29
CA GLU A 234 16.98 7.01 -5.97
C GLU A 234 15.63 7.06 -5.26
N LYS A 235 15.66 7.29 -3.95
CA LYS A 235 14.44 7.56 -3.17
C LYS A 235 13.69 8.75 -3.77
N GLY A 236 12.36 8.64 -3.82
CA GLY A 236 11.49 9.64 -4.42
C GLY A 236 11.28 9.45 -5.92
N PHE A 237 11.67 8.29 -6.43
CA PHE A 237 11.42 7.88 -7.81
C PHE A 237 10.66 6.55 -7.88
N PHE A 238 10.03 6.30 -9.01
CA PHE A 238 9.45 5.01 -9.37
C PHE A 238 9.88 4.58 -10.77
N ALA A 239 9.80 3.30 -11.01
CA ALA A 239 10.14 2.72 -12.31
C ALA A 239 8.91 2.08 -12.96
N GLU A 240 8.66 2.38 -14.22
CA GLU A 240 7.81 1.57 -15.08
C GLU A 240 8.63 0.43 -15.66
N LEU A 241 8.21 -0.80 -15.39
CA LEU A 241 8.93 -1.99 -15.78
C LEU A 241 8.27 -2.68 -16.97
N ARG A 242 9.07 -3.42 -17.71
CA ARG A 242 8.55 -4.40 -18.68
C ARG A 242 8.10 -5.63 -17.90
N ALA A 243 6.81 -5.94 -18.00
CA ALA A 243 6.25 -7.10 -17.30
C ALA A 243 6.52 -8.42 -18.04
N ASP A 244 6.88 -8.37 -19.32
CA ASP A 244 7.29 -9.50 -20.17
C ASP A 244 8.75 -9.94 -19.93
N LYS A 245 9.44 -9.34 -18.99
CA LYS A 245 10.82 -9.67 -18.62
C LYS A 245 10.98 -9.72 -17.11
N THR A 246 11.90 -10.54 -16.64
CA THR A 246 12.36 -10.47 -15.26
C THR A 246 13.01 -9.13 -14.97
N ALA A 247 12.93 -8.67 -13.73
CA ALA A 247 13.60 -7.47 -13.29
C ALA A 247 14.33 -7.75 -11.97
N GLU A 248 15.65 -7.66 -11.99
CA GLU A 248 16.45 -7.69 -10.77
C GLU A 248 16.36 -6.33 -10.08
N ILE A 249 16.10 -6.34 -8.77
CA ILE A 249 16.13 -5.17 -7.90
C ILE A 249 17.20 -5.43 -6.87
N LYS A 250 18.20 -4.56 -6.77
CA LYS A 250 19.32 -4.66 -5.84
C LYS A 250 19.39 -3.42 -4.96
N ALA A 251 19.37 -3.61 -3.65
CA ALA A 251 19.54 -2.51 -2.71
C ALA A 251 20.98 -1.97 -2.74
N GLY A 252 21.12 -0.65 -2.62
CA GLY A 252 22.42 -0.01 -2.43
C GLY A 252 23.09 -0.46 -1.13
N SER A 253 24.32 -0.05 -0.91
CA SER A 253 25.11 -0.42 0.27
C SER A 253 24.66 0.26 1.58
N ALA A 254 23.78 1.26 1.52
CA ALA A 254 23.31 2.03 2.66
C ALA A 254 21.83 1.75 2.96
N GLY A 255 21.56 1.02 4.04
CA GLY A 255 20.24 0.85 4.65
C GLY A 255 19.32 -0.16 3.96
N LYS A 256 18.17 -0.41 4.61
CA LYS A 256 17.08 -1.23 4.07
C LYS A 256 16.32 -0.45 3.01
N VAL A 257 15.91 -1.14 1.97
CA VAL A 257 15.06 -0.61 0.91
C VAL A 257 13.68 -1.23 1.02
N ALA A 258 12.64 -0.42 0.90
CA ALA A 258 11.27 -0.89 0.79
C ALA A 258 10.62 -0.33 -0.47
N SER A 259 9.94 -1.17 -1.20
CA SER A 259 9.25 -0.80 -2.43
C SER A 259 7.93 -1.57 -2.57
N ALA A 260 6.97 -0.97 -3.25
CA ALA A 260 5.74 -1.63 -3.65
C ALA A 260 5.78 -1.85 -5.17
N ALA A 261 5.34 -3.01 -5.62
CA ALA A 261 5.23 -3.37 -7.03
C ALA A 261 3.82 -3.92 -7.31
N GLY A 262 3.27 -3.53 -8.42
CA GLY A 262 1.95 -3.97 -8.88
C GLY A 262 1.87 -3.96 -10.40
#